data_6bc14af2ab401064f16004fc3e449b50
#
_entry.id   6bc14af2ab401064f16004fc3e449b50
#
_cell.length_a   1.000
_cell.length_b   1.000
_cell.length_c   1.000
_cell.angle_alpha   90.00
_cell.angle_beta   90.00
_cell.angle_gamma   90.00
#
_symmetry.space_group_name_H-M   'P 1'
#
loop_
_entity.id
_entity.type
_entity.pdbx_description
1 polymer ?
#
loop_
_entity_poly.entity_id
_entity_poly.type
_entity_poly.pdbx_seq_one_letter_code
_entity_poly.pdbx_strand_id
1 'polypeptide(L)'
;MRPVLSVDFNNTFGSLPSDFFVKMNPEIMPDLKLIKLNEALCKDLGLQPDQLREQDGVNFLGGKNILSNQKPLAQVYAGHQFGNFVPQLGDGRAILLGELIGQDGNRRDLQLKGSGKTPFSRMGDGRSGLGPVLREYIVSEAMSALGIPTTRALAALFTGERVVREGPVPGAILVRIAKSHIRIGTFEYFAHRGEIDNIKTLANYVIDRHYPEIRDKQDKYVQLLERVIEKQAFLIAEWMRVGFIHGVMNTDNMTLSGETIDFGPCAFMDHFNIDQSYSSIDAQGRYRFSNQPHIANWNLSRLAETLLPLIDENQNNAIKQAEKSLDAFVPLFTAHWTKVMGEKLGIEDPIDSDKLLIENLLELMQTGHSDYTLTFRKFSKILTSNDNKDWLNLFHHPEDPNLLIWLKQWKKRLKSIPITKEQIAKNLDSTNPYFIPRNHIIELCISEAIRGDLSRFDKLAQAIKTPYTEHPEFNDLRKPPEDHEIVRQTFCGT
;
A
#
# COMPACT_ATOMS: atom_id res chain seq x y z
N MET A 1 -23.64 -31.91 14.07
CA MET A 1 -23.65 -30.44 14.33
C MET A 1 -22.65 -29.81 13.44
N ARG A 2 -22.99 -28.75 12.69
CA ARG A 2 -22.02 -27.99 11.95
C ARG A 2 -21.13 -27.26 12.99
N PRO A 3 -19.79 -27.18 12.82
CA PRO A 3 -18.98 -26.45 13.73
C PRO A 3 -19.39 -24.97 13.72
N VAL A 4 -19.68 -24.42 14.87
CA VAL A 4 -20.00 -23.00 15.04
C VAL A 4 -18.75 -22.20 14.65
N LEU A 5 -18.89 -21.16 13.84
CA LEU A 5 -17.80 -20.25 13.51
C LEU A 5 -17.24 -19.67 14.82
N SER A 6 -16.01 -19.99 15.11
CA SER A 6 -15.29 -19.45 16.27
C SER A 6 -14.06 -18.70 15.80
N VAL A 7 -13.99 -17.42 16.16
CA VAL A 7 -12.84 -16.55 15.90
C VAL A 7 -12.42 -15.95 17.23
N ASP A 8 -11.15 -16.13 17.58
CA ASP A 8 -10.61 -15.62 18.84
C ASP A 8 -10.09 -14.18 18.64
N PHE A 9 -10.90 -13.22 19.13
CA PHE A 9 -10.54 -11.80 19.12
C PHE A 9 -9.82 -11.40 20.40
N ASN A 10 -8.70 -10.72 20.22
CA ASN A 10 -7.90 -10.16 21.33
C ASN A 10 -7.79 -8.64 21.16
N ASN A 11 -8.86 -7.94 21.57
CA ASN A 11 -9.04 -6.50 21.31
C ASN A 11 -8.27 -5.65 22.32
N THR A 12 -7.23 -4.96 21.87
CA THR A 12 -6.44 -4.03 22.69
C THR A 12 -6.75 -2.58 22.39
N PHE A 13 -6.97 -2.21 21.13
CA PHE A 13 -7.34 -0.84 20.76
C PHE A 13 -8.66 -0.41 21.42
N GLY A 14 -9.66 -1.28 21.44
CA GLY A 14 -10.93 -1.03 22.11
C GLY A 14 -10.85 -0.95 23.65
N SER A 15 -9.67 -1.09 24.23
CA SER A 15 -9.39 -0.87 25.66
C SER A 15 -8.76 0.49 25.95
N LEU A 16 -8.42 1.27 24.91
CA LEU A 16 -8.00 2.66 25.04
C LEU A 16 -9.17 3.52 25.56
N PRO A 17 -8.93 4.76 26.03
CA PRO A 17 -9.99 5.72 26.38
C PRO A 17 -11.01 5.91 25.28
N SER A 18 -12.25 6.27 25.66
CA SER A 18 -13.37 6.43 24.73
C SER A 18 -13.16 7.51 23.66
N ASP A 19 -12.20 8.42 23.87
CA ASP A 19 -11.88 9.50 22.95
C ASP A 19 -11.20 9.02 21.65
N PHE A 20 -10.72 7.74 21.64
CA PHE A 20 -10.04 7.17 20.49
C PHE A 20 -10.97 6.56 19.44
N PHE A 21 -12.23 6.33 19.79
CA PHE A 21 -13.18 5.64 18.90
C PHE A 21 -14.64 5.85 19.33
N VAL A 22 -15.54 5.53 18.40
CA VAL A 22 -16.95 5.36 18.71
C VAL A 22 -17.32 3.88 18.58
N LYS A 23 -17.84 3.28 19.65
CA LYS A 23 -18.36 1.89 19.63
C LYS A 23 -19.63 1.84 18.79
N MET A 24 -19.63 1.01 17.77
CA MET A 24 -20.78 0.82 16.91
C MET A 24 -20.66 -0.45 16.08
N ASN A 25 -21.79 -1.04 15.74
CA ASN A 25 -21.84 -2.17 14.82
C ASN A 25 -21.91 -1.69 13.36
N PRO A 26 -21.44 -2.50 12.39
CA PRO A 26 -21.72 -2.31 10.98
C PRO A 26 -23.23 -2.25 10.71
N GLU A 27 -23.62 -1.57 9.65
CA GLU A 27 -24.99 -1.64 9.17
C GLU A 27 -25.30 -3.03 8.56
N ILE A 28 -26.52 -3.51 8.75
CA ILE A 28 -26.95 -4.80 8.23
C ILE A 28 -27.22 -4.69 6.73
N MET A 29 -26.44 -5.41 5.94
CA MET A 29 -26.64 -5.48 4.49
C MET A 29 -27.71 -6.50 4.10
N PRO A 30 -28.55 -6.21 3.07
CA PRO A 30 -29.70 -7.03 2.74
C PRO A 30 -29.32 -8.44 2.23
N ASP A 31 -28.31 -8.56 1.33
CA ASP A 31 -27.98 -9.82 0.66
C ASP A 31 -26.46 -9.94 0.45
N LEU A 32 -25.76 -10.38 1.49
CA LEU A 32 -24.31 -10.57 1.46
C LEU A 32 -23.94 -11.80 0.62
N LYS A 33 -23.08 -11.59 -0.40
CA LYS A 33 -22.52 -12.66 -1.22
C LYS A 33 -21.01 -12.50 -1.35
N LEU A 34 -20.32 -13.64 -1.23
CA LEU A 34 -18.87 -13.67 -1.38
C LEU A 34 -18.48 -13.43 -2.85
N ILE A 35 -17.65 -12.43 -3.10
CA ILE A 35 -16.98 -12.20 -4.39
C ILE A 35 -15.67 -12.98 -4.41
N LYS A 36 -14.84 -12.77 -3.41
CA LYS A 36 -13.52 -13.41 -3.29
C LYS A 36 -13.14 -13.63 -1.84
N LEU A 37 -12.49 -14.75 -1.57
CA LEU A 37 -11.85 -15.05 -0.28
C LEU A 37 -10.36 -15.33 -0.52
N ASN A 38 -9.52 -14.72 0.30
CA ASN A 38 -8.08 -14.97 0.30
C ASN A 38 -7.76 -16.13 1.25
N GLU A 39 -7.77 -17.34 0.70
CA GLU A 39 -7.57 -18.57 1.48
C GLU A 39 -6.21 -18.68 2.16
N ALA A 40 -5.15 -18.17 1.49
CA ALA A 40 -3.82 -18.16 2.08
C ALA A 40 -3.80 -17.27 3.33
N LEU A 41 -4.34 -16.05 3.21
CA LEU A 41 -4.44 -15.13 4.34
C LEU A 41 -5.36 -15.66 5.45
N CYS A 42 -6.46 -16.38 5.09
CA CYS A 42 -7.28 -17.06 6.10
C CYS A 42 -6.43 -18.01 6.95
N LYS A 43 -5.62 -18.84 6.30
CA LYS A 43 -4.74 -19.81 6.99
C LYS A 43 -3.71 -19.13 7.86
N ASP A 44 -3.08 -18.06 7.35
CA ASP A 44 -2.10 -17.24 8.11
C ASP A 44 -2.73 -16.62 9.37
N LEU A 45 -4.03 -16.31 9.32
CA LEU A 45 -4.80 -15.80 10.45
C LEU A 45 -5.41 -16.89 11.35
N GLY A 46 -5.19 -18.18 11.05
CA GLY A 46 -5.78 -19.28 11.79
C GLY A 46 -7.26 -19.48 11.54
N LEU A 47 -7.81 -18.85 10.48
CA LEU A 47 -9.22 -18.98 10.08
C LEU A 47 -9.41 -20.16 9.12
N GLN A 48 -10.62 -20.73 9.12
CA GLN A 48 -10.95 -21.86 8.27
C GLN A 48 -11.69 -21.39 7.00
N PRO A 49 -11.06 -21.48 5.79
CA PRO A 49 -11.64 -20.95 4.56
C PRO A 49 -13.04 -21.54 4.25
N ASP A 50 -13.24 -22.84 4.50
CA ASP A 50 -14.51 -23.50 4.21
C ASP A 50 -15.65 -22.98 5.08
N GLN A 51 -15.38 -22.70 6.37
CA GLN A 51 -16.37 -22.08 7.25
C GLN A 51 -16.72 -20.66 6.81
N LEU A 52 -15.73 -19.89 6.31
CA LEU A 52 -15.93 -18.53 5.84
C LEU A 52 -16.68 -18.44 4.50
N ARG A 53 -16.74 -19.54 3.72
CA ARG A 53 -17.55 -19.63 2.50
C ARG A 53 -19.02 -19.96 2.77
N GLU A 54 -19.32 -20.60 3.90
CA GLU A 54 -20.71 -20.83 4.30
C GLU A 54 -21.40 -19.50 4.61
N GLN A 55 -22.76 -19.47 4.53
CA GLN A 55 -23.51 -18.22 4.71
C GLN A 55 -23.26 -17.56 6.08
N ASP A 56 -23.04 -18.33 7.13
CA ASP A 56 -22.71 -17.79 8.46
C ASP A 56 -21.34 -17.11 8.47
N GLY A 57 -20.35 -17.67 7.75
CA GLY A 57 -19.06 -17.05 7.53
C GLY A 57 -19.14 -15.78 6.69
N VAL A 58 -19.94 -15.79 5.63
CA VAL A 58 -20.20 -14.61 4.80
C VAL A 58 -20.88 -13.50 5.62
N ASN A 59 -21.87 -13.87 6.45
CA ASN A 59 -22.54 -12.95 7.36
C ASN A 59 -21.56 -12.35 8.41
N PHE A 60 -20.64 -13.16 8.92
CA PHE A 60 -19.56 -12.70 9.80
C PHE A 60 -18.62 -11.72 9.08
N LEU A 61 -18.12 -12.09 7.89
CA LEU A 61 -17.25 -11.26 7.08
C LEU A 61 -17.89 -9.92 6.67
N GLY A 62 -19.21 -9.90 6.50
CA GLY A 62 -19.96 -8.66 6.19
C GLY A 62 -20.46 -7.91 7.42
N GLY A 63 -20.12 -8.35 8.63
CA GLY A 63 -20.50 -7.67 9.88
C GLY A 63 -21.96 -7.82 10.28
N LYS A 64 -22.73 -8.75 9.64
CA LYS A 64 -24.12 -9.05 10.01
C LYS A 64 -24.21 -9.87 11.29
N ASN A 65 -23.29 -10.83 11.46
CA ASN A 65 -23.17 -11.64 12.66
C ASN A 65 -21.98 -11.17 13.50
N ILE A 66 -22.25 -10.48 14.60
CA ILE A 66 -21.23 -10.03 15.55
C ILE A 66 -21.06 -11.09 16.63
N LEU A 67 -19.83 -11.60 16.77
CA LEU A 67 -19.49 -12.57 17.81
C LEU A 67 -19.38 -11.86 19.17
N SER A 68 -19.65 -12.59 20.27
CA SER A 68 -19.69 -12.03 21.63
C SER A 68 -18.37 -11.42 22.11
N ASN A 69 -17.23 -11.87 21.56
CA ASN A 69 -15.89 -11.37 21.86
C ASN A 69 -15.41 -10.26 20.91
N GLN A 70 -16.23 -9.86 19.91
CA GLN A 70 -15.94 -8.69 19.08
C GLN A 70 -16.30 -7.40 19.82
N LYS A 71 -15.59 -6.33 19.49
CA LYS A 71 -15.85 -4.97 19.99
C LYS A 71 -15.79 -3.98 18.81
N PRO A 72 -16.79 -4.03 17.92
CA PRO A 72 -16.76 -3.18 16.74
C PRO A 72 -16.72 -1.70 17.07
N LEU A 73 -15.90 -0.95 16.34
CA LEU A 73 -15.69 0.48 16.58
C LEU A 73 -15.23 1.20 15.31
N ALA A 74 -15.51 2.51 15.25
CA ALA A 74 -14.99 3.43 14.26
C ALA A 74 -13.90 4.30 14.93
N GLN A 75 -12.70 4.32 14.36
CA GLN A 75 -11.55 5.06 14.90
C GLN A 75 -11.64 6.55 14.58
N VAL A 76 -11.14 7.41 15.48
CA VAL A 76 -10.98 8.83 15.22
C VAL A 76 -9.60 9.12 14.63
N TYR A 77 -9.55 10.10 13.74
CA TYR A 77 -8.31 10.73 13.27
C TYR A 77 -8.63 12.07 12.62
N ALA A 78 -7.63 12.91 12.48
CA ALA A 78 -7.61 14.12 11.66
C ALA A 78 -6.74 13.85 10.43
N GLY A 79 -6.37 14.87 9.68
CA GLY A 79 -5.36 14.72 8.65
C GLY A 79 -5.15 15.97 7.81
N HIS A 80 -3.94 16.08 7.29
CA HIS A 80 -3.63 17.05 6.25
C HIS A 80 -3.96 16.43 4.89
N GLN A 81 -5.08 16.84 4.29
CA GLN A 81 -5.52 16.41 2.97
C GLN A 81 -5.06 17.43 1.92
N PHE A 82 -4.21 17.01 0.97
CA PHE A 82 -3.57 17.91 0.00
C PHE A 82 -2.87 19.12 0.65
N GLY A 83 -2.31 18.92 1.84
CA GLY A 83 -1.64 19.95 2.63
C GLY A 83 -2.56 20.81 3.49
N ASN A 84 -3.88 20.67 3.39
CA ASN A 84 -4.86 21.39 4.21
C ASN A 84 -5.31 20.54 5.39
N PHE A 85 -5.22 21.09 6.59
CA PHE A 85 -5.62 20.37 7.80
C PHE A 85 -7.12 20.25 7.93
N VAL A 86 -7.61 19.02 8.15
CA VAL A 86 -9.00 18.69 8.45
C VAL A 86 -9.06 18.14 9.87
N PRO A 87 -9.64 18.86 10.84
CA PRO A 87 -9.52 18.55 12.27
C PRO A 87 -10.29 17.30 12.70
N GLN A 88 -11.21 16.82 11.88
CA GLN A 88 -11.99 15.60 12.14
C GLN A 88 -12.30 14.88 10.83
N LEU A 89 -11.72 13.69 10.68
CA LEU A 89 -11.99 12.71 9.65
C LEU A 89 -12.57 11.46 10.32
N GLY A 90 -11.74 10.47 10.62
CA GLY A 90 -12.15 9.22 11.24
C GLY A 90 -12.63 8.19 10.21
N ASP A 91 -12.99 7.01 10.69
CA ASP A 91 -13.45 5.89 9.89
C ASP A 91 -14.88 6.16 9.35
N GLY A 92 -14.99 7.04 8.35
CA GLY A 92 -16.28 7.50 7.80
C GLY A 92 -17.08 6.43 7.03
N ARG A 93 -16.42 5.32 6.66
CA ARG A 93 -17.05 4.18 5.98
C ARG A 93 -16.40 2.84 6.37
N ALA A 94 -15.66 2.84 7.47
CA ALA A 94 -14.95 1.65 7.92
C ALA A 94 -15.26 1.38 9.39
N ILE A 95 -15.22 0.11 9.77
CA ILE A 95 -15.44 -0.34 11.15
C ILE A 95 -14.42 -1.44 11.46
N LEU A 96 -13.61 -1.22 12.49
CA LEU A 96 -12.75 -2.24 13.06
C LEU A 96 -13.64 -3.24 13.80
N LEU A 97 -13.71 -4.49 13.32
CA LEU A 97 -14.46 -5.56 13.98
C LEU A 97 -13.75 -6.11 15.21
N GLY A 98 -12.43 -6.06 15.19
CA GLY A 98 -11.59 -6.54 16.27
C GLY A 98 -10.17 -6.86 15.82
N GLU A 99 -9.39 -7.43 16.72
CA GLU A 99 -7.99 -7.76 16.52
C GLU A 99 -7.77 -9.26 16.66
N LEU A 100 -6.98 -9.85 15.76
CA LEU A 100 -6.64 -11.26 15.70
C LEU A 100 -5.14 -11.46 15.97
N ILE A 101 -4.77 -12.60 16.54
CA ILE A 101 -3.39 -13.05 16.56
C ILE A 101 -3.21 -14.07 15.44
N GLY A 102 -2.36 -13.77 14.47
CA GLY A 102 -2.05 -14.69 13.38
C GLY A 102 -1.22 -15.90 13.83
N GLN A 103 -1.05 -16.88 12.94
CA GLN A 103 -0.23 -18.08 13.22
C GLN A 103 1.25 -17.76 13.50
N ASP A 104 1.70 -16.59 13.02
CA ASP A 104 3.04 -16.05 13.30
C ASP A 104 3.15 -15.32 14.65
N GLY A 105 2.10 -15.34 15.47
CA GLY A 105 2.02 -14.65 16.75
C GLY A 105 1.81 -13.14 16.68
N ASN A 106 1.75 -12.57 15.46
CA ASN A 106 1.57 -11.13 15.29
C ASN A 106 0.10 -10.73 15.34
N ARG A 107 -0.16 -9.59 16.01
CA ARG A 107 -1.48 -8.97 16.07
C ARG A 107 -1.84 -8.27 14.77
N ARG A 108 -3.08 -8.42 14.35
CA ARG A 108 -3.66 -7.78 13.15
C ARG A 108 -5.07 -7.30 13.42
N ASP A 109 -5.37 -6.14 12.87
CA ASP A 109 -6.73 -5.60 12.80
C ASP A 109 -7.53 -6.28 11.71
N LEU A 110 -8.80 -6.58 11.98
CA LEU A 110 -9.81 -6.97 10.99
C LEU A 110 -10.82 -5.83 10.89
N GLN A 111 -10.84 -5.15 9.74
CA GLN A 111 -11.65 -3.96 9.50
C GLN A 111 -12.54 -4.16 8.26
N LEU A 112 -13.79 -3.73 8.33
CA LEU A 112 -14.69 -3.62 7.17
C LEU A 112 -14.58 -2.23 6.56
N LYS A 113 -14.52 -2.15 5.22
CA LYS A 113 -14.58 -0.88 4.47
C LYS A 113 -15.77 -0.90 3.52
N GLY A 114 -16.66 0.07 3.66
CA GLY A 114 -17.94 0.13 2.93
C GLY A 114 -19.13 -0.44 3.70
N SER A 115 -19.01 -0.59 5.02
CA SER A 115 -19.98 -1.30 5.89
C SER A 115 -21.07 -0.40 6.49
N GLY A 116 -21.22 0.83 6.00
CA GLY A 116 -22.29 1.73 6.42
C GLY A 116 -21.81 3.02 7.06
N LYS A 117 -22.77 3.87 7.44
CA LYS A 117 -22.52 5.17 8.07
C LYS A 117 -21.91 5.01 9.45
N THR A 118 -21.01 5.95 9.75
CA THR A 118 -20.45 6.18 11.09
C THR A 118 -20.62 7.65 11.47
N PRO A 119 -20.36 8.06 12.70
CA PRO A 119 -20.34 9.47 13.08
C PRO A 119 -19.32 10.32 12.29
N PHE A 120 -18.40 9.68 11.58
CA PHE A 120 -17.34 10.32 10.78
C PHE A 120 -17.64 10.37 9.28
N SER A 121 -18.81 9.89 8.84
CA SER A 121 -19.19 9.85 7.41
C SER A 121 -19.45 11.22 6.80
N ARG A 122 -19.57 12.27 7.61
CA ARG A 122 -19.93 13.61 7.16
C ARG A 122 -21.22 13.57 6.30
N MET A 123 -21.16 13.99 5.04
CA MET A 123 -22.28 13.89 4.09
C MET A 123 -22.32 12.56 3.32
N GLY A 124 -21.33 11.67 3.52
CA GLY A 124 -21.25 10.39 2.82
C GLY A 124 -22.27 9.36 3.30
N ASP A 125 -22.51 8.36 2.45
CA ASP A 125 -23.41 7.24 2.74
C ASP A 125 -22.76 6.08 3.50
N GLY A 126 -21.44 6.16 3.74
CA GLY A 126 -20.67 5.09 4.38
C GLY A 126 -20.51 3.82 3.54
N ARG A 127 -20.97 3.83 2.31
CA ARG A 127 -20.95 2.70 1.37
C ARG A 127 -19.69 2.71 0.49
N SER A 128 -19.40 1.59 -0.12
CA SER A 128 -18.42 1.46 -1.19
C SER A 128 -19.06 0.81 -2.41
N GLY A 129 -18.74 1.31 -3.60
CA GLY A 129 -19.06 0.62 -4.85
C GLY A 129 -18.14 -0.56 -5.10
N LEU A 130 -18.54 -1.45 -6.01
CA LEU A 130 -17.78 -2.63 -6.40
C LEU A 130 -16.38 -2.29 -6.93
N GLY A 131 -16.26 -1.26 -7.79
CA GLY A 131 -15.00 -0.90 -8.41
C GLY A 131 -13.88 -0.60 -7.41
N PRO A 132 -14.06 0.35 -6.45
CA PRO A 132 -13.09 0.62 -5.39
C PRO A 132 -12.71 -0.62 -4.55
N VAL A 133 -13.66 -1.52 -4.26
CA VAL A 133 -13.41 -2.74 -3.50
C VAL A 133 -12.52 -3.71 -4.29
N LEU A 134 -12.81 -3.94 -5.57
CA LEU A 134 -12.00 -4.81 -6.42
C LEU A 134 -10.60 -4.24 -6.67
N ARG A 135 -10.50 -2.92 -6.88
CA ARG A 135 -9.20 -2.22 -7.04
C ARG A 135 -8.33 -2.40 -5.81
N GLU A 136 -8.87 -2.10 -4.62
CA GLU A 136 -8.11 -2.23 -3.37
C GLU A 136 -7.72 -3.69 -3.10
N TYR A 137 -8.61 -4.66 -3.39
CA TYR A 137 -8.29 -6.08 -3.28
C TYR A 137 -7.10 -6.46 -4.16
N ILE A 138 -7.15 -6.13 -5.46
CA ILE A 138 -6.10 -6.47 -6.42
C ILE A 138 -4.78 -5.80 -6.06
N VAL A 139 -4.81 -4.48 -5.80
CA VAL A 139 -3.56 -3.72 -5.61
C VAL A 139 -2.91 -4.08 -4.27
N SER A 140 -3.67 -4.22 -3.18
CA SER A 140 -3.10 -4.61 -1.89
C SER A 140 -2.47 -6.00 -1.92
N GLU A 141 -3.12 -6.98 -2.58
CA GLU A 141 -2.57 -8.33 -2.69
C GLU A 141 -1.38 -8.40 -3.66
N ALA A 142 -1.38 -7.58 -4.73
CA ALA A 142 -0.20 -7.44 -5.59
C ALA A 142 0.99 -6.84 -4.83
N MET A 143 0.78 -5.78 -4.04
CA MET A 143 1.84 -5.18 -3.21
C MET A 143 2.43 -6.20 -2.24
N SER A 144 1.57 -6.99 -1.58
CA SER A 144 2.01 -8.06 -0.69
C SER A 144 2.85 -9.12 -1.42
N ALA A 145 2.40 -9.57 -2.60
CA ALA A 145 3.12 -10.56 -3.40
C ALA A 145 4.45 -10.02 -3.96
N LEU A 146 4.53 -8.70 -4.20
CA LEU A 146 5.76 -7.99 -4.56
C LEU A 146 6.74 -7.81 -3.38
N GLY A 147 6.35 -8.22 -2.15
CA GLY A 147 7.14 -8.08 -0.94
C GLY A 147 7.06 -6.69 -0.28
N ILE A 148 6.14 -5.84 -0.70
CA ILE A 148 5.99 -4.46 -0.20
C ILE A 148 5.05 -4.45 1.00
N PRO A 149 5.43 -3.83 2.15
CA PRO A 149 4.56 -3.72 3.31
C PRO A 149 3.24 -3.03 2.98
N THR A 150 2.13 -3.70 3.28
CA THR A 150 0.79 -3.26 2.89
C THR A 150 -0.29 -3.86 3.76
N THR A 151 -1.43 -3.17 3.86
CA THR A 151 -2.68 -3.79 4.29
C THR A 151 -3.08 -4.89 3.32
N ARG A 152 -3.83 -5.90 3.80
CA ARG A 152 -4.21 -7.09 3.04
C ARG A 152 -5.72 -7.14 2.85
N ALA A 153 -6.15 -7.80 1.80
CA ALA A 153 -7.55 -8.07 1.52
C ALA A 153 -7.89 -9.53 1.88
N LEU A 154 -8.67 -9.73 2.95
CA LEU A 154 -9.14 -11.05 3.36
C LEU A 154 -10.29 -11.52 2.48
N ALA A 155 -11.27 -10.63 2.24
CA ALA A 155 -12.42 -10.93 1.39
C ALA A 155 -12.98 -9.67 0.72
N ALA A 156 -13.68 -9.89 -0.38
CA ALA A 156 -14.58 -8.93 -1.02
C ALA A 156 -15.98 -9.52 -1.07
N LEU A 157 -17.00 -8.70 -0.78
CA LEU A 157 -18.40 -9.13 -0.65
C LEU A 157 -19.32 -8.18 -1.42
N PHE A 158 -20.34 -8.70 -2.11
CA PHE A 158 -21.50 -7.91 -2.50
C PHE A 158 -22.38 -7.62 -1.28
N THR A 159 -23.01 -6.44 -1.25
CA THR A 159 -23.96 -6.06 -0.19
C THR A 159 -25.42 -6.36 -0.54
N GLY A 160 -25.72 -6.64 -1.80
CA GLY A 160 -27.07 -6.74 -2.32
C GLY A 160 -27.74 -5.39 -2.59
N GLU A 161 -27.07 -4.27 -2.28
CA GLU A 161 -27.55 -2.91 -2.54
C GLU A 161 -26.96 -2.35 -3.85
N ARG A 162 -27.58 -1.29 -4.36
CA ARG A 162 -26.96 -0.42 -5.37
C ARG A 162 -26.60 0.93 -4.72
N VAL A 163 -25.37 1.35 -4.94
CA VAL A 163 -24.85 2.63 -4.44
C VAL A 163 -24.84 3.63 -5.59
N VAL A 164 -25.29 4.84 -5.32
CA VAL A 164 -25.28 5.91 -6.32
C VAL A 164 -23.94 6.65 -6.25
N ARG A 165 -23.24 6.72 -7.40
CA ARG A 165 -22.03 7.52 -7.63
C ARG A 165 -22.28 8.36 -8.89
N GLU A 166 -21.56 8.23 -9.97
CA GLU A 166 -21.91 8.79 -11.29
C GLU A 166 -23.16 8.09 -11.88
N GLY A 167 -23.49 6.91 -11.39
CA GLY A 167 -24.65 6.08 -11.69
C GLY A 167 -24.81 5.00 -10.63
N PRO A 168 -25.90 4.19 -10.70
CA PRO A 168 -26.14 3.10 -9.76
C PRO A 168 -25.20 1.93 -10.04
N VAL A 169 -24.25 1.66 -9.12
CA VAL A 169 -23.31 0.54 -9.18
C VAL A 169 -23.59 -0.47 -8.06
N PRO A 170 -23.21 -1.76 -8.21
CA PRO A 170 -23.31 -2.71 -7.11
C PRO A 170 -22.54 -2.24 -5.89
N GLY A 171 -23.15 -2.33 -4.71
CA GLY A 171 -22.50 -2.06 -3.44
C GLY A 171 -21.62 -3.25 -3.02
N ALA A 172 -20.48 -2.95 -2.39
CA ALA A 172 -19.55 -3.97 -1.93
C ALA A 172 -18.84 -3.58 -0.64
N ILE A 173 -18.30 -4.59 0.07
CA ILE A 173 -17.49 -4.44 1.29
C ILE A 173 -16.14 -5.11 1.03
N LEU A 174 -15.07 -4.42 1.43
CA LEU A 174 -13.75 -5.01 1.58
C LEU A 174 -13.52 -5.41 3.04
N VAL A 175 -13.11 -6.64 3.27
CA VAL A 175 -12.61 -7.12 4.58
C VAL A 175 -11.10 -6.95 4.58
N ARG A 176 -10.63 -5.94 5.31
CA ARG A 176 -9.23 -5.51 5.34
C ARG A 176 -8.51 -6.01 6.58
N ILE A 177 -7.28 -6.43 6.40
CA ILE A 177 -6.35 -6.85 7.46
C ILE A 177 -5.15 -5.91 7.46
N ALA A 178 -4.73 -5.47 8.63
CA ALA A 178 -3.55 -4.62 8.81
C ALA A 178 -2.81 -4.95 10.10
N LYS A 179 -1.54 -4.62 10.21
CA LYS A 179 -0.83 -4.63 11.52
C LYS A 179 -1.50 -3.66 12.49
N SER A 180 -1.90 -2.49 12.02
CA SER A 180 -2.87 -1.60 12.66
C SER A 180 -3.38 -0.56 11.66
N HIS A 181 -4.50 0.10 12.00
CA HIS A 181 -5.03 1.23 11.26
C HIS A 181 -4.65 2.59 11.90
N ILE A 182 -3.68 2.60 12.81
CA ILE A 182 -3.19 3.84 13.43
C ILE A 182 -2.36 4.62 12.40
N ARG A 183 -2.69 5.88 12.21
CA ARG A 183 -2.16 6.77 11.18
C ARG A 183 -1.48 7.99 11.81
N ILE A 184 -0.70 8.74 11.07
CA ILE A 184 -0.20 10.04 11.53
C ILE A 184 -1.37 10.93 11.94
N GLY A 185 -2.46 10.92 11.17
CA GLY A 185 -3.68 11.66 11.48
C GLY A 185 -4.33 11.32 12.82
N THR A 186 -4.09 10.12 13.39
CA THR A 186 -4.57 9.78 14.73
C THR A 186 -3.87 10.62 15.80
N PHE A 187 -2.57 10.86 15.65
CA PHE A 187 -1.81 11.75 16.52
C PHE A 187 -2.21 13.22 16.32
N GLU A 188 -2.39 13.66 15.08
CA GLU A 188 -2.82 15.02 14.75
C GLU A 188 -4.18 15.37 15.37
N TYR A 189 -5.09 14.38 15.48
CA TYR A 189 -6.41 14.57 16.10
C TYR A 189 -6.31 15.04 17.55
N PHE A 190 -5.47 14.40 18.35
CA PHE A 190 -5.26 14.74 19.76
C PHE A 190 -4.38 15.98 19.93
N ALA A 191 -3.36 16.15 19.10
CA ALA A 191 -2.48 17.32 19.12
C ALA A 191 -3.23 18.61 18.86
N HIS A 192 -4.12 18.62 17.85
CA HIS A 192 -4.98 19.80 17.55
C HIS A 192 -5.88 20.18 18.73
N ARG A 193 -6.26 19.24 19.60
CA ARG A 193 -7.10 19.46 20.78
C ARG A 193 -6.30 19.78 22.04
N GLY A 194 -4.97 19.74 21.98
CA GLY A 194 -4.09 19.93 23.15
C GLY A 194 -4.14 18.77 24.15
N GLU A 195 -4.57 17.58 23.73
CA GLU A 195 -4.79 16.41 24.59
C GLU A 195 -3.50 15.58 24.73
N ILE A 196 -2.49 16.14 25.43
CA ILE A 196 -1.16 15.56 25.58
C ILE A 196 -1.20 14.15 26.22
N ASP A 197 -2.08 13.92 27.18
CA ASP A 197 -2.21 12.60 27.84
C ASP A 197 -2.71 11.53 26.85
N ASN A 198 -3.60 11.89 25.91
CA ASN A 198 -4.06 11.00 24.86
C ASN A 198 -2.93 10.74 23.84
N ILE A 199 -2.12 11.74 23.49
CA ILE A 199 -0.93 11.54 22.64
C ILE A 199 0.04 10.57 23.31
N LYS A 200 0.31 10.73 24.60
CA LYS A 200 1.18 9.83 25.39
C LYS A 200 0.64 8.41 25.43
N THR A 201 -0.66 8.26 25.67
CA THR A 201 -1.36 6.96 25.66
C THR A 201 -1.23 6.29 24.31
N LEU A 202 -1.47 7.02 23.21
CA LEU A 202 -1.33 6.52 21.85
C LEU A 202 0.12 6.14 21.52
N ALA A 203 1.08 6.98 21.87
CA ALA A 203 2.50 6.71 21.62
C ALA A 203 2.96 5.43 22.37
N ASN A 204 2.58 5.27 23.63
CA ASN A 204 2.89 4.04 24.38
C ASN A 204 2.21 2.82 23.76
N TYR A 205 0.95 2.93 23.33
CA TYR A 205 0.23 1.84 22.65
C TYR A 205 0.91 1.44 21.33
N VAL A 206 1.35 2.43 20.52
CA VAL A 206 2.07 2.18 19.26
C VAL A 206 3.43 1.51 19.53
N ILE A 207 4.15 1.97 20.56
CA ILE A 207 5.42 1.35 21.00
C ILE A 207 5.18 -0.11 21.37
N ASP A 208 4.22 -0.37 22.25
CA ASP A 208 3.91 -1.73 22.72
C ASP A 208 3.52 -2.68 21.58
N ARG A 209 2.84 -2.14 20.57
CA ARG A 209 2.31 -2.92 19.46
C ARG A 209 3.30 -3.15 18.32
N HIS A 210 4.09 -2.14 17.98
CA HIS A 210 4.92 -2.14 16.76
C HIS A 210 6.42 -2.08 17.02
N TYR A 211 6.83 -1.59 18.20
CA TYR A 211 8.22 -1.28 18.54
C TYR A 211 8.55 -1.66 20.00
N PRO A 212 8.19 -2.88 20.44
CA PRO A 212 8.33 -3.27 21.86
C PRO A 212 9.78 -3.18 22.37
N GLU A 213 10.77 -3.21 21.48
CA GLU A 213 12.19 -3.12 21.80
C GLU A 213 12.61 -1.75 22.36
N ILE A 214 11.80 -0.70 22.13
CA ILE A 214 12.10 0.64 22.67
C ILE A 214 11.28 1.00 23.91
N ARG A 215 10.40 0.10 24.39
CA ARG A 215 9.45 0.37 25.49
C ARG A 215 10.10 0.97 26.72
N ASP A 216 11.22 0.40 27.12
CA ASP A 216 11.91 0.74 28.36
C ASP A 216 13.06 1.73 28.16
N LYS A 217 13.17 2.33 26.97
CA LYS A 217 14.18 3.35 26.70
C LYS A 217 13.77 4.69 27.29
N GLN A 218 14.76 5.45 27.79
CA GLN A 218 14.51 6.77 28.37
C GLN A 218 14.03 7.78 27.31
N ASP A 219 14.55 7.67 26.07
CA ASP A 219 14.25 8.49 24.90
C ASP A 219 13.26 7.83 23.92
N LYS A 220 12.38 6.96 24.43
CA LYS A 220 11.49 6.12 23.60
C LYS A 220 10.63 6.89 22.61
N TYR A 221 10.27 8.14 22.87
CA TYR A 221 9.45 8.94 21.96
C TYR A 221 10.24 9.51 20.77
N VAL A 222 11.53 9.82 20.98
CA VAL A 222 12.45 10.12 19.89
C VAL A 222 12.67 8.87 19.04
N GLN A 223 12.94 7.72 19.70
CA GLN A 223 13.12 6.45 19.00
C GLN A 223 11.86 6.00 18.28
N LEU A 224 10.65 6.27 18.80
CA LEU A 224 9.40 6.04 18.06
C LEU A 224 9.39 6.80 16.72
N LEU A 225 9.72 8.10 16.75
CA LEU A 225 9.81 8.91 15.53
C LEU A 225 10.85 8.33 14.56
N GLU A 226 12.04 7.97 15.05
CA GLU A 226 13.12 7.39 14.25
C GLU A 226 12.71 6.06 13.59
N ARG A 227 12.05 5.15 14.33
CA ARG A 227 11.55 3.88 13.79
C ARG A 227 10.48 4.07 12.70
N VAL A 228 9.60 5.04 12.89
CA VAL A 228 8.58 5.37 11.87
C VAL A 228 9.26 5.97 10.63
N ILE A 229 10.24 6.87 10.80
CA ILE A 229 11.05 7.45 9.72
C ILE A 229 11.73 6.33 8.90
N GLU A 230 12.41 5.41 9.56
CA GLU A 230 13.10 4.28 8.92
C GLU A 230 12.13 3.43 8.08
N LYS A 231 10.97 3.05 8.66
CA LYS A 231 9.97 2.26 7.94
C LYS A 231 9.36 2.99 6.75
N GLN A 232 9.10 4.27 6.88
CA GLN A 232 8.55 5.06 5.78
C GLN A 232 9.58 5.30 4.67
N ALA A 233 10.84 5.55 5.01
CA ALA A 233 11.92 5.66 4.02
C ALA A 233 12.07 4.37 3.19
N PHE A 234 12.04 3.22 3.86
CA PHE A 234 12.03 1.92 3.20
C PHE A 234 10.79 1.72 2.31
N LEU A 235 9.59 1.98 2.85
CA LEU A 235 8.33 1.79 2.12
C LEU A 235 8.28 2.60 0.82
N ILE A 236 8.67 3.88 0.88
CA ILE A 236 8.65 4.75 -0.30
C ILE A 236 9.68 4.29 -1.35
N ALA A 237 10.86 3.82 -0.93
CA ALA A 237 11.85 3.24 -1.85
C ALA A 237 11.29 1.99 -2.57
N GLU A 238 10.57 1.14 -1.85
CA GLU A 238 9.91 -0.04 -2.41
C GLU A 238 8.77 0.33 -3.39
N TRP A 239 7.99 1.38 -3.12
CA TRP A 239 7.01 1.88 -4.09
C TRP A 239 7.69 2.32 -5.38
N MET A 240 8.78 3.08 -5.26
CA MET A 240 9.52 3.55 -6.44
C MET A 240 10.16 2.39 -7.20
N ARG A 241 10.61 1.32 -6.51
CA ARG A 241 11.17 0.12 -7.13
C ARG A 241 10.23 -0.51 -8.17
N VAL A 242 8.93 -0.51 -7.92
CA VAL A 242 7.93 -1.13 -8.80
C VAL A 242 7.14 -0.12 -9.65
N GLY A 243 7.48 1.17 -9.58
CA GLY A 243 6.76 2.23 -10.32
C GLY A 243 5.38 2.51 -9.74
N PHE A 244 5.16 2.26 -8.45
CA PHE A 244 3.88 2.51 -7.79
C PHE A 244 3.75 3.98 -7.39
N ILE A 245 2.56 4.54 -7.67
CA ILE A 245 2.16 5.90 -7.29
C ILE A 245 0.91 5.78 -6.43
N HIS A 246 1.02 6.23 -5.17
CA HIS A 246 -0.10 6.14 -4.22
C HIS A 246 -1.24 7.10 -4.59
N GLY A 247 -0.91 8.29 -5.02
CA GLY A 247 -1.86 9.30 -5.52
C GLY A 247 -2.60 10.11 -4.45
N VAL A 248 -2.58 9.68 -3.16
CA VAL A 248 -3.18 10.43 -2.04
C VAL A 248 -2.39 10.17 -0.76
N MET A 249 -1.19 10.77 -0.65
CA MET A 249 -0.32 10.64 0.51
C MET A 249 -0.65 11.70 1.58
N ASN A 250 -1.89 11.72 2.01
CA ASN A 250 -2.32 12.51 3.16
C ASN A 250 -1.76 11.92 4.46
N THR A 251 -1.74 12.68 5.55
CA THR A 251 -1.32 12.16 6.87
C THR A 251 -2.28 11.11 7.42
N ASP A 252 -3.55 11.12 6.98
CA ASP A 252 -4.53 10.07 7.25
C ASP A 252 -4.36 8.81 6.39
N ASN A 253 -3.43 8.80 5.43
CA ASN A 253 -3.06 7.66 4.61
C ASN A 253 -1.61 7.19 4.83
N MET A 254 -0.99 7.56 5.96
CA MET A 254 0.32 7.05 6.37
C MET A 254 0.24 6.38 7.74
N THR A 255 0.48 5.07 7.77
CA THR A 255 0.40 4.25 8.98
C THR A 255 1.69 4.30 9.80
N LEU A 256 1.56 4.17 11.14
CA LEU A 256 2.71 4.05 12.04
C LEU A 256 3.38 2.67 11.93
N SER A 257 2.68 1.67 11.38
CA SER A 257 3.22 0.32 11.12
C SER A 257 4.17 0.28 9.93
N GLY A 258 4.17 1.31 9.06
CA GLY A 258 4.91 1.33 7.80
C GLY A 258 4.28 0.47 6.70
N GLU A 259 2.96 0.25 6.76
CA GLU A 259 2.19 -0.44 5.71
C GLU A 259 1.49 0.57 4.80
N THR A 260 1.45 0.27 3.50
CA THR A 260 0.62 0.99 2.53
C THR A 260 -0.85 0.78 2.85
N ILE A 261 -1.66 1.83 2.82
CA ILE A 261 -3.10 1.79 3.13
C ILE A 261 -3.89 2.67 2.15
N ASP A 262 -5.17 2.34 1.96
CA ASP A 262 -6.14 3.15 1.20
C ASP A 262 -5.79 3.32 -0.28
N PHE A 263 -5.89 2.22 -1.02
CA PHE A 263 -5.65 2.11 -2.45
C PHE A 263 -6.79 2.71 -3.30
N GLY A 264 -6.95 4.04 -3.22
CA GLY A 264 -7.93 4.77 -4.02
C GLY A 264 -7.40 5.10 -5.43
N PRO A 265 -6.83 6.31 -5.64
CA PRO A 265 -6.36 6.75 -6.95
C PRO A 265 -4.94 6.27 -7.27
N CYS A 266 -4.48 5.16 -6.69
CA CYS A 266 -3.17 4.60 -6.92
C CYS A 266 -3.09 3.88 -8.28
N ALA A 267 -1.88 3.79 -8.83
CA ALA A 267 -1.59 2.97 -9.99
C ALA A 267 -0.11 2.56 -10.05
N PHE A 268 0.17 1.48 -10.77
CA PHE A 268 1.51 1.17 -11.25
C PHE A 268 1.72 1.90 -12.58
N MET A 269 2.87 2.51 -12.74
CA MET A 269 3.24 3.26 -13.93
C MET A 269 3.49 2.32 -15.10
N ASP A 270 2.91 2.64 -16.25
CA ASP A 270 3.20 1.96 -17.51
C ASP A 270 4.50 2.50 -18.12
N HIS A 271 4.47 3.59 -18.86
CA HIS A 271 5.67 4.26 -19.35
C HIS A 271 6.32 5.08 -18.25
N PHE A 272 7.64 5.04 -18.17
CA PHE A 272 8.35 5.84 -17.16
C PHE A 272 8.15 7.33 -17.41
N ASN A 273 7.60 7.99 -16.39
CA ASN A 273 7.50 9.44 -16.33
C ASN A 273 7.69 9.87 -14.87
N ILE A 274 8.78 10.59 -14.64
CA ILE A 274 9.16 11.05 -13.30
C ILE A 274 8.11 11.96 -12.64
N ASP A 275 7.33 12.67 -13.45
CA ASP A 275 6.26 13.58 -13.00
C ASP A 275 4.86 12.96 -13.12
N GLN A 276 4.76 11.64 -13.33
CA GLN A 276 3.47 10.96 -13.44
C GLN A 276 2.63 11.12 -12.18
N SER A 277 1.40 11.57 -12.35
CA SER A 277 0.32 11.59 -11.35
C SER A 277 -0.92 10.93 -11.94
N TYR A 278 -1.70 10.23 -11.10
CA TYR A 278 -2.93 9.56 -11.53
C TYR A 278 -4.18 10.12 -10.84
N SER A 279 -4.04 10.71 -9.67
CA SER A 279 -5.20 11.20 -8.92
C SER A 279 -5.90 12.34 -9.67
N SER A 280 -7.19 12.15 -9.99
CA SER A 280 -8.00 13.15 -10.72
C SER A 280 -8.15 14.49 -9.98
N ILE A 281 -7.99 14.48 -8.64
CA ILE A 281 -8.11 15.67 -7.79
C ILE A 281 -6.76 16.29 -7.42
N ASP A 282 -5.65 15.69 -7.84
CA ASP A 282 -4.29 16.22 -7.64
C ASP A 282 -3.83 17.09 -8.82
N ALA A 283 -4.52 18.19 -9.04
CA ALA A 283 -4.26 19.09 -10.18
C ALA A 283 -2.84 19.69 -10.20
N GLN A 284 -2.14 19.73 -9.06
CA GLN A 284 -0.79 20.28 -8.94
C GLN A 284 0.31 19.21 -8.94
N GLY A 285 -0.06 17.92 -9.03
CA GLY A 285 0.88 16.82 -8.96
C GLY A 285 1.63 16.74 -7.61
N ARG A 286 0.95 17.12 -6.52
CA ARG A 286 1.52 17.04 -5.17
C ARG A 286 2.04 15.65 -4.85
N TYR A 287 1.31 14.61 -5.30
CA TYR A 287 1.59 13.20 -5.06
C TYR A 287 2.13 12.48 -6.30
N ARG A 288 2.75 13.23 -7.26
CA ARG A 288 3.42 12.63 -8.40
C ARG A 288 4.59 11.73 -7.97
N PHE A 289 5.02 10.84 -8.85
CA PHE A 289 6.04 9.83 -8.57
C PHE A 289 7.30 10.41 -7.90
N SER A 290 7.91 11.44 -8.51
CA SER A 290 9.13 12.07 -7.99
C SER A 290 8.95 12.75 -6.63
N ASN A 291 7.73 13.14 -6.28
CA ASN A 291 7.48 13.92 -5.07
C ASN A 291 7.12 13.03 -3.85
N GLN A 292 6.93 11.72 -4.04
CA GLN A 292 6.54 10.81 -2.95
C GLN A 292 7.52 10.85 -1.76
N PRO A 293 8.86 10.84 -1.94
CA PRO A 293 9.78 10.95 -0.80
C PRO A 293 9.66 12.28 -0.05
N HIS A 294 9.50 13.39 -0.78
CA HIS A 294 9.34 14.71 -0.17
C HIS A 294 8.06 14.80 0.68
N ILE A 295 6.95 14.27 0.15
CA ILE A 295 5.67 14.27 0.88
C ILE A 295 5.72 13.33 2.09
N ALA A 296 6.40 12.19 1.99
CA ALA A 296 6.61 11.31 3.14
C ALA A 296 7.35 12.04 4.27
N ASN A 297 8.46 12.74 3.96
CA ASN A 297 9.20 13.51 4.95
C ASN A 297 8.36 14.67 5.53
N TRP A 298 7.56 15.34 4.70
CA TRP A 298 6.63 16.37 5.17
C TRP A 298 5.57 15.79 6.13
N ASN A 299 4.99 14.63 5.82
CA ASN A 299 4.03 13.96 6.70
C ASN A 299 4.69 13.53 8.03
N LEU A 300 5.94 13.08 7.98
CA LEU A 300 6.71 12.73 9.19
C LEU A 300 6.99 13.96 10.06
N SER A 301 7.17 15.15 9.47
CA SER A 301 7.26 16.38 10.26
C SER A 301 5.96 16.71 10.99
N ARG A 302 4.78 16.39 10.39
CA ARG A 302 3.49 16.51 11.09
C ARG A 302 3.40 15.56 12.28
N LEU A 303 3.90 14.31 12.14
CA LEU A 303 4.00 13.38 13.27
C LEU A 303 4.95 13.93 14.36
N ALA A 304 6.12 14.41 13.96
CA ALA A 304 7.12 14.93 14.89
C ALA A 304 6.55 16.06 15.76
N GLU A 305 5.82 17.01 15.16
CA GLU A 305 5.17 18.10 15.87
C GLU A 305 4.24 17.60 16.98
N THR A 306 3.51 16.52 16.75
CA THR A 306 2.60 15.94 17.76
C THR A 306 3.34 15.32 18.93
N LEU A 307 4.58 14.86 18.72
CA LEU A 307 5.40 14.20 19.74
C LEU A 307 6.26 15.17 20.56
N LEU A 308 6.42 16.42 20.16
CA LEU A 308 7.28 17.40 20.84
C LEU A 308 7.06 17.47 22.37
N PRO A 309 5.80 17.52 22.88
CA PRO A 309 5.57 17.58 24.33
C PRO A 309 5.99 16.30 25.09
N LEU A 310 6.21 15.18 24.38
CA LEU A 310 6.65 13.91 24.98
C LEU A 310 8.16 13.73 24.89
N ILE A 311 8.82 14.42 23.94
CA ILE A 311 10.26 14.30 23.69
C ILE A 311 11.05 15.04 24.77
N ASP A 312 10.69 16.29 25.09
CA ASP A 312 11.39 17.10 26.10
C ASP A 312 10.43 18.16 26.65
N GLU A 313 10.51 18.46 27.94
CA GLU A 313 9.75 19.56 28.56
C GLU A 313 10.18 20.93 28.02
N ASN A 314 11.46 21.07 27.64
CA ASN A 314 11.97 22.25 26.96
C ASN A 314 11.68 22.13 25.45
N GLN A 315 10.76 22.97 24.96
CA GLN A 315 10.32 22.97 23.57
C GLN A 315 11.48 23.11 22.57
N ASN A 316 12.49 23.95 22.84
CA ASN A 316 13.62 24.13 21.94
C ASN A 316 14.49 22.86 21.85
N ASN A 317 14.64 22.12 22.96
CA ASN A 317 15.34 20.85 22.95
C ASN A 317 14.53 19.78 22.20
N ALA A 318 13.21 19.73 22.42
CA ALA A 318 12.32 18.82 21.71
C ALA A 318 12.40 19.03 20.19
N ILE A 319 12.32 20.29 19.73
CA ILE A 319 12.45 20.66 18.31
C ILE A 319 13.78 20.17 17.74
N LYS A 320 14.91 20.50 18.40
CA LYS A 320 16.24 20.08 17.92
C LYS A 320 16.37 18.56 17.79
N GLN A 321 15.82 17.80 18.73
CA GLN A 321 15.84 16.33 18.69
C GLN A 321 14.97 15.81 17.54
N ALA A 322 13.78 16.35 17.36
CA ALA A 322 12.87 16.00 16.28
C ALA A 322 13.45 16.33 14.90
N GLU A 323 14.02 17.51 14.72
CA GLU A 323 14.70 17.92 13.48
C GLU A 323 15.86 16.98 13.13
N LYS A 324 16.71 16.65 14.13
CA LYS A 324 17.80 15.68 13.95
C LYS A 324 17.29 14.32 13.47
N SER A 325 16.16 13.85 14.01
CA SER A 325 15.55 12.58 13.56
C SER A 325 15.00 12.70 12.12
N LEU A 326 14.35 13.82 11.77
CA LEU A 326 13.82 14.07 10.42
C LEU A 326 14.93 14.19 9.35
N ASP A 327 16.08 14.78 9.71
CA ASP A 327 17.26 14.88 8.83
C ASP A 327 17.78 13.50 8.38
N ALA A 328 17.50 12.44 9.14
CA ALA A 328 17.87 11.07 8.78
C ALA A 328 17.03 10.50 7.63
N PHE A 329 15.85 11.06 7.31
CA PHE A 329 14.96 10.50 6.28
C PHE A 329 15.61 10.45 4.90
N VAL A 330 16.21 11.54 4.44
CA VAL A 330 16.80 11.63 3.09
C VAL A 330 17.96 10.64 2.91
N PRO A 331 18.95 10.57 3.83
CA PRO A 331 19.99 9.55 3.77
C PRO A 331 19.44 8.11 3.77
N LEU A 332 18.49 7.80 4.64
CA LEU A 332 17.87 6.45 4.72
C LEU A 332 17.14 6.11 3.43
N PHE A 333 16.29 7.01 2.95
CA PHE A 333 15.59 6.82 1.68
C PHE A 333 16.57 6.61 0.52
N THR A 334 17.59 7.45 0.41
CA THR A 334 18.59 7.36 -0.68
C THR A 334 19.34 6.03 -0.62
N ALA A 335 19.72 5.57 0.56
CA ALA A 335 20.39 4.29 0.73
C ALA A 335 19.49 3.13 0.30
N HIS A 336 18.23 3.11 0.76
CA HIS A 336 17.26 2.08 0.38
C HIS A 336 16.96 2.13 -1.12
N TRP A 337 16.70 3.32 -1.69
CA TRP A 337 16.41 3.50 -3.11
C TRP A 337 17.57 3.03 -3.99
N THR A 338 18.81 3.44 -3.65
CA THR A 338 20.00 3.01 -4.41
C THR A 338 20.16 1.50 -4.36
N LYS A 339 19.91 0.87 -3.19
CA LYS A 339 19.97 -0.57 -3.03
C LYS A 339 18.95 -1.27 -3.91
N VAL A 340 17.67 -0.95 -3.77
CA VAL A 340 16.61 -1.66 -4.51
C VAL A 340 16.66 -1.41 -6.02
N MET A 341 17.11 -0.23 -6.45
CA MET A 341 17.32 0.06 -7.87
C MET A 341 18.58 -0.61 -8.42
N GLY A 342 19.62 -0.77 -7.60
CA GLY A 342 20.79 -1.58 -7.92
C GLY A 342 20.42 -3.05 -8.13
N GLU A 343 19.65 -3.63 -7.23
CA GLU A 343 19.13 -5.01 -7.33
C GLU A 343 18.33 -5.22 -8.64
N LYS A 344 17.54 -4.22 -9.08
CA LYS A 344 16.86 -4.25 -10.40
C LYS A 344 17.82 -4.33 -11.58
N LEU A 345 19.05 -3.89 -11.41
CA LEU A 345 20.13 -3.98 -12.40
C LEU A 345 21.05 -5.21 -12.18
N GLY A 346 20.74 -6.07 -11.21
CA GLY A 346 21.57 -7.23 -10.85
C GLY A 346 22.80 -6.87 -10.00
N ILE A 347 22.78 -5.72 -9.33
CA ILE A 347 23.84 -5.20 -8.47
C ILE A 347 23.33 -5.24 -7.03
N GLU A 348 23.69 -6.28 -6.27
CA GLU A 348 23.23 -6.46 -4.88
C GLU A 348 23.82 -5.43 -3.91
N ASP A 349 25.10 -5.11 -4.08
CA ASP A 349 25.82 -4.14 -3.27
C ASP A 349 26.27 -2.95 -4.15
N PRO A 350 25.37 -1.96 -4.35
CA PRO A 350 25.70 -0.80 -5.18
C PRO A 350 26.70 0.11 -4.50
N ILE A 351 27.62 0.65 -5.32
CA ILE A 351 28.58 1.70 -4.93
C ILE A 351 28.14 3.05 -5.50
N ASP A 352 28.77 4.14 -5.09
CA ASP A 352 28.37 5.51 -5.48
C ASP A 352 28.25 5.71 -6.99
N SER A 353 29.14 5.08 -7.78
CA SER A 353 29.07 5.16 -9.25
C SER A 353 27.86 4.45 -9.86
N ASP A 354 27.25 3.49 -9.14
CA ASP A 354 26.07 2.78 -9.62
C ASP A 354 24.81 3.67 -9.56
N LYS A 355 24.77 4.67 -8.67
CA LYS A 355 23.70 5.66 -8.64
C LYS A 355 23.59 6.39 -9.99
N LEU A 356 24.73 6.83 -10.55
CA LEU A 356 24.75 7.48 -11.87
C LEU A 356 24.29 6.52 -12.98
N LEU A 357 24.63 5.23 -12.88
CA LEU A 357 24.18 4.23 -13.85
C LEU A 357 22.66 4.05 -13.80
N ILE A 358 22.06 4.08 -12.60
CA ILE A 358 20.61 4.02 -12.40
C ILE A 358 19.95 5.28 -12.98
N GLU A 359 20.42 6.47 -12.60
CA GLU A 359 19.87 7.75 -13.03
C GLU A 359 19.92 7.91 -14.56
N ASN A 360 21.03 7.54 -15.20
CA ASN A 360 21.15 7.56 -16.66
C ASN A 360 20.17 6.62 -17.35
N LEU A 361 19.89 5.44 -16.77
CA LEU A 361 18.84 4.56 -17.31
C LEU A 361 17.47 5.22 -17.22
N LEU A 362 17.14 5.79 -16.07
CA LEU A 362 15.85 6.45 -15.88
C LEU A 362 15.67 7.64 -16.83
N GLU A 363 16.73 8.40 -17.11
CA GLU A 363 16.72 9.47 -18.11
C GLU A 363 16.44 8.93 -19.52
N LEU A 364 17.12 7.85 -19.92
CA LEU A 364 16.88 7.18 -21.20
C LEU A 364 15.45 6.62 -21.29
N MET A 365 14.91 6.10 -20.18
CA MET A 365 13.52 5.64 -20.12
C MET A 365 12.53 6.79 -20.25
N GLN A 366 12.80 7.93 -19.61
CA GLN A 366 11.98 9.13 -19.68
C GLN A 366 11.93 9.68 -21.12
N THR A 367 13.08 9.85 -21.77
CA THR A 367 13.18 10.40 -23.12
C THR A 367 12.67 9.42 -24.18
N GLY A 368 12.88 8.13 -23.97
CA GLY A 368 12.46 7.05 -24.86
C GLY A 368 11.05 6.53 -24.60
N HIS A 369 10.31 7.09 -23.64
CA HIS A 369 8.95 6.65 -23.26
C HIS A 369 8.83 5.13 -23.06
N SER A 370 9.82 4.49 -22.46
CA SER A 370 9.83 3.04 -22.30
C SER A 370 8.97 2.57 -21.13
N ASP A 371 8.40 1.35 -21.27
CA ASP A 371 7.63 0.73 -20.21
C ASP A 371 8.52 0.42 -18.98
N TYR A 372 8.11 0.88 -17.79
CA TYR A 372 8.90 0.75 -16.57
C TYR A 372 9.18 -0.72 -16.21
N THR A 373 8.14 -1.53 -16.16
CA THR A 373 8.25 -2.93 -15.74
C THR A 373 8.99 -3.78 -16.77
N LEU A 374 8.63 -3.65 -18.06
CA LEU A 374 9.20 -4.46 -19.12
C LEU A 374 10.68 -4.14 -19.37
N THR A 375 11.08 -2.88 -19.20
CA THR A 375 12.49 -2.46 -19.38
C THR A 375 13.39 -3.22 -18.41
N PHE A 376 13.05 -3.25 -17.14
CA PHE A 376 13.83 -3.98 -16.14
C PHE A 376 13.71 -5.50 -16.29
N ARG A 377 12.52 -6.02 -16.59
CA ARG A 377 12.30 -7.48 -16.72
C ARG A 377 13.14 -8.11 -17.83
N LYS A 378 13.48 -7.39 -18.90
CA LYS A 378 14.25 -7.92 -20.02
C LYS A 378 15.74 -8.04 -19.76
N PHE A 379 16.29 -7.51 -18.66
CA PHE A 379 17.74 -7.55 -18.39
C PHE A 379 18.30 -8.96 -18.24
N SER A 380 17.57 -9.88 -17.63
CA SER A 380 18.02 -11.29 -17.52
C SER A 380 18.21 -11.93 -18.88
N LYS A 381 17.29 -11.69 -19.83
CA LYS A 381 17.38 -12.18 -21.22
C LYS A 381 18.57 -11.56 -21.96
N ILE A 382 18.80 -10.23 -21.84
CA ILE A 382 19.96 -9.55 -22.45
C ILE A 382 21.28 -10.14 -21.95
N LEU A 383 21.33 -10.47 -20.65
CA LEU A 383 22.55 -11.01 -20.06
C LEU A 383 22.85 -12.44 -20.54
N THR A 384 21.83 -13.28 -20.68
CA THR A 384 21.98 -14.70 -21.04
C THR A 384 22.08 -14.94 -22.54
N SER A 385 21.23 -14.31 -23.36
CA SER A 385 21.18 -14.50 -24.82
C SER A 385 22.10 -13.57 -25.60
N ASN A 386 22.56 -12.49 -24.99
CA ASN A 386 23.29 -11.40 -25.62
C ASN A 386 22.49 -10.65 -26.73
N ASP A 387 21.18 -10.92 -26.82
CA ASP A 387 20.25 -10.27 -27.74
C ASP A 387 19.53 -9.12 -27.02
N ASN A 388 19.73 -7.90 -27.51
CA ASN A 388 19.14 -6.69 -26.95
C ASN A 388 18.01 -6.10 -27.83
N LYS A 389 17.68 -6.72 -28.95
CA LYS A 389 16.69 -6.19 -29.93
C LYS A 389 15.33 -5.95 -29.26
N ASP A 390 14.80 -6.94 -28.55
CA ASP A 390 13.52 -6.85 -27.87
C ASP A 390 13.48 -5.76 -26.78
N TRP A 391 14.64 -5.46 -26.17
CA TRP A 391 14.75 -4.40 -25.17
C TRP A 391 14.81 -3.02 -25.83
N LEU A 392 15.59 -2.85 -26.91
CA LEU A 392 15.68 -1.61 -27.68
C LEU A 392 14.30 -1.22 -28.22
N ASN A 393 13.51 -2.18 -28.68
CA ASN A 393 12.15 -1.95 -29.19
C ASN A 393 11.14 -1.48 -28.11
N LEU A 394 11.51 -1.41 -26.83
CA LEU A 394 10.69 -0.78 -25.80
C LEU A 394 10.81 0.74 -25.79
N PHE A 395 11.78 1.30 -26.48
CA PHE A 395 12.03 2.75 -26.58
C PHE A 395 11.49 3.29 -27.90
N HIS A 396 10.93 4.50 -27.87
CA HIS A 396 10.44 5.16 -29.10
C HIS A 396 11.57 5.41 -30.13
N HIS A 397 12.82 5.55 -29.64
CA HIS A 397 14.00 5.74 -30.45
C HIS A 397 15.02 4.61 -30.21
N PRO A 398 14.75 3.38 -30.74
CA PRO A 398 15.61 2.22 -30.52
C PRO A 398 17.02 2.36 -31.12
N GLU A 399 17.20 3.31 -32.04
CA GLU A 399 18.47 3.68 -32.69
C GLU A 399 19.33 4.65 -31.86
N ASP A 400 18.85 5.18 -30.74
CA ASP A 400 19.62 6.10 -29.88
C ASP A 400 20.92 5.43 -29.42
N PRO A 401 22.11 5.95 -29.81
CA PRO A 401 23.38 5.36 -29.47
C PRO A 401 23.64 5.30 -27.95
N ASN A 402 22.99 6.18 -27.18
CA ASN A 402 23.14 6.21 -25.73
C ASN A 402 22.61 4.94 -25.07
N LEU A 403 21.60 4.28 -25.65
CA LEU A 403 21.10 2.98 -25.17
C LEU A 403 22.19 1.91 -25.22
N LEU A 404 22.95 1.84 -26.32
CA LEU A 404 24.04 0.87 -26.46
C LEU A 404 25.24 1.22 -25.58
N ILE A 405 25.55 2.52 -25.42
CA ILE A 405 26.58 3.00 -24.53
C ILE A 405 26.26 2.60 -23.09
N TRP A 406 25.02 2.84 -22.65
CA TRP A 406 24.54 2.46 -21.33
C TRP A 406 24.61 0.93 -21.09
N LEU A 407 24.13 0.13 -22.04
CA LEU A 407 24.21 -1.34 -21.98
C LEU A 407 25.66 -1.83 -21.85
N LYS A 408 26.60 -1.20 -22.53
CA LYS A 408 28.02 -1.54 -22.44
C LYS A 408 28.57 -1.23 -21.03
N GLN A 409 28.21 -0.09 -20.46
CA GLN A 409 28.61 0.29 -19.11
C GLN A 409 28.02 -0.67 -18.06
N TRP A 410 26.72 -0.97 -18.15
CA TRP A 410 26.04 -1.93 -17.29
C TRP A 410 26.70 -3.33 -17.36
N LYS A 411 26.91 -3.87 -18.57
CA LYS A 411 27.60 -5.17 -18.73
C LYS A 411 29.03 -5.15 -18.20
N LYS A 412 29.75 -4.02 -18.30
CA LYS A 412 31.07 -3.84 -17.71
C LYS A 412 31.01 -3.90 -16.19
N ARG A 413 30.05 -3.22 -15.59
CA ARG A 413 29.84 -3.23 -14.12
C ARG A 413 29.51 -4.63 -13.60
N LEU A 414 28.63 -5.37 -14.27
CA LEU A 414 28.27 -6.75 -13.88
C LEU A 414 29.47 -7.71 -13.91
N LYS A 415 30.43 -7.51 -14.82
CA LYS A 415 31.65 -8.34 -14.86
C LYS A 415 32.54 -8.17 -13.63
N SER A 416 32.41 -7.12 -12.87
CA SER A 416 33.16 -6.91 -11.63
C SER A 416 32.49 -7.55 -10.41
N ILE A 417 31.30 -8.13 -10.55
CA ILE A 417 30.58 -8.81 -9.48
C ILE A 417 31.07 -10.28 -9.45
N PRO A 418 31.43 -10.82 -8.28
CA PRO A 418 32.08 -12.13 -8.17
C PRO A 418 31.08 -13.31 -8.18
N ILE A 419 30.04 -13.26 -9.01
CA ILE A 419 29.03 -14.32 -9.22
C ILE A 419 28.83 -14.57 -10.72
N THR A 420 28.27 -15.73 -11.08
CA THR A 420 28.08 -16.09 -12.48
C THR A 420 26.98 -15.29 -13.14
N LYS A 421 26.97 -15.21 -14.48
CA LYS A 421 25.93 -14.54 -15.25
C LYS A 421 24.55 -15.18 -15.02
N GLU A 422 24.51 -16.50 -14.88
CA GLU A 422 23.31 -17.28 -14.62
C GLU A 422 22.71 -16.92 -13.25
N GLN A 423 23.56 -16.72 -12.24
CA GLN A 423 23.12 -16.28 -10.91
C GLN A 423 22.60 -14.84 -10.97
N ILE A 424 23.30 -13.92 -11.65
CA ILE A 424 22.82 -12.55 -11.86
C ILE A 424 21.46 -12.54 -12.58
N ALA A 425 21.32 -13.35 -13.64
CA ALA A 425 20.05 -13.45 -14.38
C ALA A 425 18.90 -13.94 -13.49
N LYS A 426 19.17 -14.94 -12.64
CA LYS A 426 18.18 -15.43 -11.66
C LYS A 426 17.80 -14.35 -10.65
N ASN A 427 18.76 -13.58 -10.14
CA ASN A 427 18.52 -12.46 -9.23
C ASN A 427 17.67 -11.37 -9.92
N LEU A 428 17.99 -11.02 -11.16
CA LEU A 428 17.22 -10.09 -11.99
C LEU A 428 15.75 -10.53 -12.13
N ASP A 429 15.52 -11.83 -12.40
CA ASP A 429 14.18 -12.38 -12.56
C ASP A 429 13.39 -12.41 -11.25
N SER A 430 14.06 -12.59 -10.10
CA SER A 430 13.42 -12.57 -8.78
C SER A 430 13.18 -11.16 -8.23
N THR A 431 13.86 -10.15 -8.77
CA THR A 431 13.73 -8.75 -8.34
C THR A 431 12.79 -7.95 -9.24
N ASN A 432 12.79 -8.24 -10.56
CA ASN A 432 11.99 -7.53 -11.54
C ASN A 432 10.70 -8.30 -11.84
N PRO A 433 9.51 -7.74 -11.51
CA PRO A 433 8.26 -8.47 -11.68
C PRO A 433 7.97 -8.75 -13.15
N TYR A 434 7.38 -9.92 -13.39
CA TYR A 434 6.80 -10.31 -14.69
C TYR A 434 5.38 -9.74 -14.85
N PHE A 435 4.62 -9.70 -13.74
CA PHE A 435 3.27 -9.14 -13.67
C PHE A 435 3.21 -7.98 -12.70
N ILE A 436 2.52 -6.94 -13.10
CA ILE A 436 1.97 -5.88 -12.24
C ILE A 436 0.48 -5.74 -12.56
N PRO A 437 -0.37 -5.30 -11.63
CA PRO A 437 -1.78 -5.04 -11.94
C PRO A 437 -1.90 -3.70 -12.70
N ARG A 438 -1.80 -3.76 -14.01
CA ARG A 438 -1.88 -2.59 -14.89
C ARG A 438 -3.24 -1.93 -14.79
N ASN A 439 -3.27 -0.62 -14.81
CA ASN A 439 -4.47 0.14 -14.52
C ASN A 439 -5.60 -0.11 -15.51
N HIS A 440 -5.30 -0.21 -16.83
CA HIS A 440 -6.31 -0.53 -17.84
C HIS A 440 -6.91 -1.93 -17.65
N ILE A 441 -6.12 -2.92 -17.21
CA ILE A 441 -6.63 -4.27 -16.89
C ILE A 441 -7.54 -4.24 -15.65
N ILE A 442 -7.19 -3.45 -14.61
CA ILE A 442 -8.06 -3.27 -13.44
C ILE A 442 -9.40 -2.64 -13.87
N GLU A 443 -9.39 -1.61 -14.72
CA GLU A 443 -10.62 -0.96 -15.21
C GLU A 443 -11.47 -1.94 -16.03
N LEU A 444 -10.88 -2.78 -16.87
CA LEU A 444 -11.59 -3.85 -17.57
C LEU A 444 -12.22 -4.85 -16.59
N CYS A 445 -11.48 -5.30 -15.57
CA CYS A 445 -12.02 -6.18 -14.52
C CYS A 445 -13.23 -5.54 -13.83
N ILE A 446 -13.15 -4.26 -13.48
CA ILE A 446 -14.22 -3.53 -12.81
C ILE A 446 -15.44 -3.42 -13.73
N SER A 447 -15.25 -3.04 -14.99
CA SER A 447 -16.34 -2.85 -15.94
C SER A 447 -17.07 -4.17 -16.25
N GLU A 448 -16.35 -5.30 -16.36
CA GLU A 448 -16.92 -6.64 -16.53
C GLU A 448 -17.66 -7.09 -15.27
N ALA A 449 -17.06 -6.88 -14.09
CA ALA A 449 -17.67 -7.24 -12.80
C ALA A 449 -19.00 -6.49 -12.54
N ILE A 450 -19.10 -5.22 -12.93
CA ILE A 450 -20.35 -4.45 -12.83
C ILE A 450 -21.45 -5.06 -13.70
N ARG A 451 -21.09 -5.71 -14.81
CA ARG A 451 -22.02 -6.47 -15.68
C ARG A 451 -22.28 -7.90 -15.22
N GLY A 452 -21.65 -8.33 -14.12
CA GLY A 452 -21.82 -9.64 -13.50
C GLY A 452 -20.77 -10.69 -13.90
N ASP A 453 -19.73 -10.32 -14.66
CA ASP A 453 -18.64 -11.22 -15.04
C ASP A 453 -17.37 -10.95 -14.22
N LEU A 454 -17.02 -11.89 -13.34
CA LEU A 454 -15.84 -11.84 -12.50
C LEU A 454 -14.64 -12.61 -13.08
N SER A 455 -14.75 -13.19 -14.27
CA SER A 455 -13.74 -14.11 -14.81
C SER A 455 -12.36 -13.44 -14.98
N ARG A 456 -12.32 -12.21 -15.50
CA ARG A 456 -11.06 -11.46 -15.65
C ARG A 456 -10.47 -11.03 -14.31
N PHE A 457 -11.34 -10.63 -13.36
CA PHE A 457 -10.91 -10.33 -11.98
C PHE A 457 -10.26 -11.55 -11.32
N ASP A 458 -10.88 -12.73 -11.45
CA ASP A 458 -10.34 -13.98 -10.91
C ASP A 458 -9.00 -14.36 -11.56
N LYS A 459 -8.90 -14.19 -12.88
CA LYS A 459 -7.66 -14.43 -13.63
C LYS A 459 -6.53 -13.47 -13.16
N LEU A 460 -6.83 -12.17 -13.02
CA LEU A 460 -5.86 -11.19 -12.52
C LEU A 460 -5.47 -11.48 -11.08
N ALA A 461 -6.45 -11.76 -10.20
CA ALA A 461 -6.21 -12.11 -8.80
C ALA A 461 -5.36 -13.38 -8.64
N GLN A 462 -5.34 -14.28 -9.63
CA GLN A 462 -4.46 -15.43 -9.65
C GLN A 462 -3.04 -15.05 -10.14
N ALA A 463 -2.93 -14.29 -11.22
CA ALA A 463 -1.65 -13.90 -11.80
C ALA A 463 -0.77 -13.10 -10.82
N ILE A 464 -1.36 -12.17 -10.06
CA ILE A 464 -0.63 -11.32 -9.11
C ILE A 464 -0.07 -12.06 -7.88
N LYS A 465 -0.46 -13.33 -7.63
CA LYS A 465 0.08 -14.09 -6.49
C LYS A 465 1.53 -14.49 -6.66
N THR A 466 1.98 -14.62 -7.90
CA THR A 466 3.36 -15.00 -8.26
C THR A 466 3.95 -14.02 -9.27
N PRO A 467 4.12 -12.73 -8.87
CA PRO A 467 4.40 -11.64 -9.80
C PRO A 467 5.76 -11.76 -10.52
N TYR A 468 6.67 -12.57 -10.01
CA TYR A 468 8.00 -12.79 -10.58
C TYR A 468 8.08 -14.00 -11.51
N THR A 469 7.08 -14.87 -11.50
CA THR A 469 7.07 -16.13 -12.28
C THR A 469 6.40 -15.90 -13.64
N GLU A 470 6.99 -16.48 -14.68
CA GLU A 470 6.41 -16.46 -16.02
C GLU A 470 5.27 -17.50 -16.11
N HIS A 471 4.09 -17.03 -16.47
CA HIS A 471 2.89 -17.84 -16.69
C HIS A 471 2.32 -17.51 -18.06
N PRO A 472 2.56 -18.35 -19.10
CA PRO A 472 2.09 -18.07 -20.46
C PRO A 472 0.59 -17.83 -20.57
N GLU A 473 -0.22 -18.50 -19.73
CA GLU A 473 -1.67 -18.35 -19.67
C GLU A 473 -2.17 -16.97 -19.22
N PHE A 474 -1.28 -16.16 -18.63
CA PHE A 474 -1.57 -14.80 -18.15
C PHE A 474 -0.89 -13.71 -18.98
N ASN A 475 -0.28 -14.05 -20.13
CA ASN A 475 0.48 -13.10 -20.94
C ASN A 475 -0.34 -11.91 -21.44
N ASP A 476 -1.64 -12.06 -21.62
CA ASP A 476 -2.55 -10.98 -21.97
C ASP A 476 -2.64 -9.89 -20.87
N LEU A 477 -2.47 -10.27 -19.60
CA LEU A 477 -2.56 -9.35 -18.46
C LEU A 477 -1.30 -8.48 -18.27
N ARG A 478 -0.18 -8.79 -18.92
CA ARG A 478 1.08 -8.06 -18.78
C ARG A 478 1.32 -7.02 -19.88
N LYS A 479 0.51 -7.05 -20.94
CA LYS A 479 0.69 -6.13 -22.07
C LYS A 479 0.52 -4.68 -21.61
N PRO A 480 1.38 -3.75 -22.05
CA PRO A 480 1.12 -2.33 -21.89
C PRO A 480 -0.20 -1.93 -22.54
N PRO A 481 -0.85 -0.85 -22.09
CA PRO A 481 -2.06 -0.33 -22.74
C PRO A 481 -1.73 0.17 -24.14
N GLU A 482 -2.68 -0.01 -25.06
CA GLU A 482 -2.69 0.76 -26.30
C GLU A 482 -3.13 2.21 -26.01
N ASP A 483 -2.89 3.16 -26.93
CA ASP A 483 -3.15 4.59 -26.70
C ASP A 483 -4.58 4.89 -26.23
N HIS A 484 -5.56 4.13 -26.72
CA HIS A 484 -6.97 4.27 -26.34
C HIS A 484 -7.34 3.61 -25.00
N GLU A 485 -6.46 2.75 -24.46
CA GLU A 485 -6.64 2.06 -23.19
C GLU A 485 -5.96 2.79 -22.01
N ILE A 486 -5.13 3.81 -22.31
CA ILE A 486 -4.36 4.52 -21.29
C ILE A 486 -5.29 5.18 -20.28
N VAL A 487 -5.25 4.71 -19.04
CA VAL A 487 -5.96 5.31 -17.91
C VAL A 487 -5.14 6.48 -17.37
N ARG A 488 -5.54 7.69 -17.75
CA ARG A 488 -4.82 8.92 -17.40
C ARG A 488 -5.13 9.41 -15.98
N GLN A 489 -6.31 9.08 -15.47
CA GLN A 489 -6.78 9.52 -14.15
C GLN A 489 -7.49 8.38 -13.43
N THR A 490 -7.32 8.34 -12.12
CA THR A 490 -7.97 7.41 -11.22
C THR A 490 -8.73 8.16 -10.14
N PHE A 491 -9.77 7.52 -9.59
CA PHE A 491 -10.72 8.15 -8.68
C PHE A 491 -10.74 7.39 -7.34
N CYS A 492 -10.98 8.13 -6.26
CA CYS A 492 -11.12 7.52 -4.93
C CYS A 492 -12.44 6.75 -4.75
N GLY A 493 -13.43 6.94 -5.64
CA GLY A 493 -14.73 6.26 -5.59
C GLY A 493 -15.54 6.57 -4.32
N THR A 494 -15.39 7.78 -3.79
CA THR A 494 -16.14 8.28 -2.62
C THR A 494 -17.31 9.12 -3.03
#